data_3267fabf000d5ac6d0e4bccf592e16e3
#
_entry.id   3267fabf000d5ac6d0e4bccf592e16e3
#
_cell.length_a   1.000
_cell.length_b   1.000
_cell.length_c   1.000
_cell.angle_alpha   90.00
_cell.angle_beta   90.00
_cell.angle_gamma   90.00
#
_symmetry.space_group_name_H-M   'P 1'
#
loop_
_entity.id
_entity.type
_entity.pdbx_description
1 polymer ?
#
loop_
_entity_poly.entity_id
_entity_poly.type
_entity_poly.pdbx_seq_one_letter_code
_entity_poly.pdbx_strand_id
1 'polypeptide(L)'
;MRVMKWSMIALAVAAGTSQFAMASSQDESKGFLEDQSLKLKTRMEYMNRDYKNGAGNVSNGDGTFKSGYRQDTGVSQLLTYESGFTQGTVGFGLDAMAMGSVKLDGGSGRRGNGLFAIDSDGNPEKSQGKIGGAVKFRVSDTVLKYGQQFVASPVFATDDSRLLPEVATGTLITSKEIKGLELSAGRFTSLSKQTGMGRDSIGGLPDEDGNGGKGLTSINIFGASYAFTDNFTGALAASDAEDYFKKYYVNLNYTLPINDDQSLNFDLNGYHTKGEKRGDLVSAIGDESDENDTRGVDNNLWSLAAAYSLGAHKFTVAYQQSSGDNAYYYGVDGNSTIFVANSIQISDFVGREEKSWQARYDLNMKTYGVPGLSFMTRYVMGDNIKTNGLGEGKENEWNAESKYVIQEGPAKDLSFRLRYAMYRSNGAYSGYSADNNDTRLIVEYPLNIL
;
A
#
# COMPACT_ATOMS: atom_id res chain seq x y z
N MET A 1 31.29 2.87 -6.42
CA MET A 1 30.14 3.70 -5.96
C MET A 1 28.87 2.86 -6.06
N ARG A 2 28.12 2.68 -4.97
CA ARG A 2 26.93 1.83 -4.98
C ARG A 2 25.79 2.57 -5.68
N VAL A 3 25.31 2.02 -6.79
CA VAL A 3 24.09 2.46 -7.46
C VAL A 3 22.94 2.37 -6.46
N MET A 4 22.32 3.50 -6.15
CA MET A 4 21.17 3.58 -5.25
C MET A 4 19.97 2.94 -5.96
N LYS A 5 19.57 1.75 -5.48
CA LYS A 5 18.44 0.98 -6.02
C LYS A 5 17.14 1.78 -5.76
N TRP A 6 16.57 2.32 -6.82
CA TRP A 6 15.23 2.89 -6.85
C TRP A 6 14.26 1.79 -7.29
N SER A 7 13.87 0.92 -6.38
CA SER A 7 12.72 0.06 -6.62
C SER A 7 11.57 0.56 -5.76
N MET A 8 10.49 0.97 -6.40
CA MET A 8 9.19 0.91 -5.74
C MET A 8 8.91 -0.60 -5.59
N ILE A 9 8.73 -1.02 -4.36
CA ILE A 9 8.51 -2.40 -3.93
C ILE A 9 9.74 -3.29 -4.16
N ALA A 10 10.82 -2.99 -3.44
CA ALA A 10 11.78 -4.03 -3.15
C ALA A 10 11.31 -4.76 -1.90
N LEU A 11 10.77 -5.96 -2.04
CA LEU A 11 11.07 -6.96 -1.04
C LEU A 11 12.60 -6.94 -0.93
N ALA A 12 13.13 -6.47 0.20
CA ALA A 12 14.56 -6.31 0.38
C ALA A 12 15.22 -7.70 0.48
N VAL A 13 15.58 -8.26 -0.66
CA VAL A 13 16.49 -9.39 -0.72
C VAL A 13 17.89 -8.82 -0.64
N ALA A 14 18.47 -8.78 0.56
CA ALA A 14 19.88 -8.50 0.75
C ALA A 14 20.69 -9.70 0.25
N ALA A 15 21.14 -9.66 -1.00
CA ALA A 15 22.07 -10.65 -1.53
C ALA A 15 23.46 -10.39 -0.99
N GLY A 16 23.85 -11.13 0.05
CA GLY A 16 25.25 -11.26 0.49
C GLY A 16 25.93 -12.41 -0.25
N THR A 17 26.97 -12.10 -1.00
CA THR A 17 27.81 -13.11 -1.66
C THR A 17 28.91 -13.57 -0.73
N SER A 18 28.86 -14.80 -0.23
CA SER A 18 30.05 -15.65 0.03
C SER A 18 29.60 -17.07 0.39
N GLN A 19 30.22 -18.06 -0.25
CA GLN A 19 30.06 -19.48 0.05
C GLN A 19 30.92 -19.83 1.28
N PHE A 20 30.32 -19.75 2.46
CA PHE A 20 30.72 -20.50 3.65
C PHE A 20 29.43 -20.91 4.36
N ALA A 21 29.45 -22.00 5.12
CA ALA A 21 28.36 -22.34 6.02
C ALA A 21 28.19 -21.13 6.97
N MET A 22 27.26 -20.24 6.62
CA MET A 22 26.97 -19.07 7.44
C MET A 22 26.13 -19.56 8.62
N ALA A 23 26.48 -19.10 9.83
CA ALA A 23 25.62 -19.24 10.98
C ALA A 23 24.22 -18.72 10.62
N SER A 24 23.16 -19.39 11.09
CA SER A 24 21.81 -18.93 10.88
C SER A 24 21.57 -17.62 11.63
N SER A 25 20.54 -16.87 11.25
CA SER A 25 20.17 -15.64 11.96
C SER A 25 19.90 -15.89 13.45
N GLN A 26 19.50 -17.13 13.83
CA GLN A 26 19.31 -17.49 15.23
C GLN A 26 20.63 -17.69 15.95
N ASP A 27 21.63 -18.30 15.30
CA ASP A 27 22.96 -18.51 15.88
C ASP A 27 23.71 -17.18 16.07
N GLU A 28 23.41 -16.17 15.25
CA GLU A 28 23.98 -14.82 15.34
C GLU A 28 23.26 -13.92 16.35
N SER A 29 22.21 -14.39 17.02
CA SER A 29 21.46 -13.60 18.00
C SER A 29 22.34 -13.22 19.19
N LYS A 30 22.44 -11.92 19.45
CA LYS A 30 23.17 -11.40 20.63
C LYS A 30 22.31 -11.47 21.89
N GLY A 31 20.98 -11.37 21.75
CA GLY A 31 20.06 -11.50 22.87
C GLY A 31 18.78 -10.66 22.72
N PHE A 32 17.89 -10.86 23.67
CA PHE A 32 16.57 -10.21 23.68
C PHE A 32 16.67 -8.68 23.79
N LEU A 33 17.58 -8.18 24.64
CA LEU A 33 17.80 -6.74 24.85
C LEU A 33 18.93 -6.20 23.96
N GLU A 34 19.91 -7.02 23.61
CA GLU A 34 21.09 -6.60 22.86
C GLU A 34 20.79 -6.25 21.40
N ASP A 35 19.82 -6.94 20.80
CA ASP A 35 19.37 -6.72 19.42
C ASP A 35 18.03 -5.97 19.36
N GLN A 36 17.62 -5.31 20.46
CA GLN A 36 16.38 -4.54 20.49
C GLN A 36 16.45 -3.27 19.65
N SER A 37 15.30 -2.80 19.21
CA SER A 37 15.14 -1.49 18.58
C SER A 37 13.90 -0.77 19.09
N LEU A 38 14.02 0.54 19.30
CA LEU A 38 12.90 1.42 19.64
C LEU A 38 12.92 2.59 18.66
N LYS A 39 11.84 2.72 17.88
CA LYS A 39 11.72 3.76 16.85
C LYS A 39 10.49 4.61 17.12
N LEU A 40 10.62 5.92 16.93
CA LEU A 40 9.53 6.87 16.97
C LEU A 40 9.42 7.55 15.60
N LYS A 41 8.28 7.42 14.92
CA LYS A 41 7.97 8.16 13.70
C LYS A 41 6.93 9.22 14.01
N THR A 42 7.28 10.48 13.80
CA THR A 42 6.33 11.60 13.82
C THR A 42 5.94 11.92 12.39
N ARG A 43 4.64 12.02 12.11
CA ARG A 43 4.10 12.44 10.81
C ARG A 43 3.10 13.56 11.00
N MET A 44 3.27 14.64 10.27
CA MET A 44 2.24 15.65 10.05
C MET A 44 1.74 15.50 8.61
N GLU A 45 0.43 15.52 8.43
CA GLU A 45 -0.18 15.48 7.11
C GLU A 45 -1.29 16.52 6.99
N TYR A 46 -1.17 17.34 5.96
CA TYR A 46 -2.24 18.17 5.41
C TYR A 46 -2.74 17.50 4.14
N MET A 47 -4.05 17.30 4.02
CA MET A 47 -4.66 16.72 2.83
C MET A 47 -5.92 17.50 2.45
N ASN A 48 -5.94 17.99 1.22
CA ASN A 48 -7.08 18.69 0.62
C ASN A 48 -7.45 18.04 -0.71
N ARG A 49 -8.70 17.61 -0.83
CA ARG A 49 -9.33 17.14 -2.08
C ARG A 49 -10.38 18.14 -2.50
N ASP A 50 -10.10 18.89 -3.55
CA ASP A 50 -11.00 19.90 -4.14
C ASP A 50 -11.78 19.26 -5.29
N TYR A 51 -13.02 18.86 -5.00
CA TYR A 51 -13.93 18.25 -5.96
C TYR A 51 -14.51 19.27 -6.93
N LYS A 52 -14.67 18.86 -8.19
CA LYS A 52 -15.22 19.68 -9.26
C LYS A 52 -16.70 19.41 -9.48
N ASN A 53 -17.40 20.39 -10.06
CA ASN A 53 -18.80 20.27 -10.47
C ASN A 53 -19.77 19.88 -9.33
N GLY A 54 -19.48 20.26 -8.08
CA GLY A 54 -20.30 19.94 -6.92
C GLY A 54 -20.16 18.49 -6.41
N ALA A 55 -19.41 17.65 -7.12
CA ALA A 55 -19.18 16.27 -6.69
C ALA A 55 -18.37 16.21 -5.39
N GLY A 56 -18.62 15.19 -4.59
CA GLY A 56 -17.92 14.99 -3.31
C GLY A 56 -18.24 16.00 -2.20
N ASN A 57 -19.13 16.94 -2.41
CA ASN A 57 -19.57 17.88 -1.38
C ASN A 57 -20.31 17.16 -0.24
N VAL A 58 -20.16 17.66 0.97
CA VAL A 58 -20.93 17.18 2.12
C VAL A 58 -22.34 17.77 2.05
N SER A 59 -23.37 16.91 2.03
CA SER A 59 -24.77 17.35 2.05
C SER A 59 -25.15 17.99 3.39
N ASN A 60 -25.96 19.02 3.33
CA ASN A 60 -26.61 19.62 4.50
C ASN A 60 -27.87 18.84 4.94
N GLY A 61 -28.35 17.90 4.12
CA GLY A 61 -29.57 17.14 4.39
C GLY A 61 -30.87 17.81 3.90
N ASP A 62 -30.80 19.03 3.40
CA ASP A 62 -31.91 19.82 2.86
C ASP A 62 -31.84 19.99 1.32
N GLY A 63 -31.00 19.19 0.67
CA GLY A 63 -30.74 19.30 -0.76
C GLY A 63 -29.65 20.31 -1.14
N THR A 64 -29.13 21.05 -0.17
CA THR A 64 -27.96 21.93 -0.39
C THR A 64 -26.67 21.24 0.03
N PHE A 65 -25.53 21.79 -0.42
CA PHE A 65 -24.21 21.23 -0.15
C PHE A 65 -23.31 22.26 0.54
N LYS A 66 -22.41 21.75 1.38
CA LYS A 66 -21.37 22.54 2.04
C LYS A 66 -20.20 22.84 1.07
N SER A 67 -18.99 22.89 1.57
CA SER A 67 -17.80 23.15 0.76
C SER A 67 -17.59 22.10 -0.32
N GLY A 68 -17.06 22.51 -1.49
CA GLY A 68 -16.69 21.60 -2.58
C GLY A 68 -15.37 20.85 -2.36
N TYR A 69 -14.79 20.90 -1.16
CA TYR A 69 -13.53 20.24 -0.84
C TYR A 69 -13.59 19.51 0.49
N ARG A 70 -12.72 18.49 0.65
CA ARG A 70 -12.50 17.76 1.90
C ARG A 70 -11.09 18.03 2.38
N GLN A 71 -10.95 18.56 3.59
CA GLN A 71 -9.66 18.99 4.11
C GLN A 71 -9.56 18.68 5.60
N ASP A 72 -8.47 18.03 5.98
CA ASP A 72 -8.04 17.88 7.37
C ASP A 72 -6.52 18.05 7.46
N THR A 73 -6.07 18.42 8.65
CA THR A 73 -4.66 18.47 9.03
C THR A 73 -4.49 17.76 10.36
N GLY A 74 -3.52 16.89 10.45
CA GLY A 74 -3.23 16.18 11.69
C GLY A 74 -1.75 15.92 11.89
N VAL A 75 -1.41 15.59 13.12
CA VAL A 75 -0.09 15.09 13.50
C VAL A 75 -0.24 13.75 14.20
N SER A 76 0.65 12.82 13.92
CA SER A 76 0.68 11.50 14.54
C SER A 76 2.06 11.14 15.06
N GLN A 77 2.06 10.22 16.02
CA GLN A 77 3.25 9.55 16.50
C GLN A 77 3.02 8.05 16.48
N LEU A 78 4.01 7.31 15.98
CA LEU A 78 4.07 5.87 15.97
C LEU A 78 5.34 5.43 16.68
N LEU A 79 5.19 4.84 17.85
CA LEU A 79 6.27 4.21 18.60
C LEU A 79 6.23 2.71 18.33
N THR A 80 7.35 2.15 17.87
CA THR A 80 7.50 0.70 17.64
C THR A 80 8.71 0.20 18.42
N TYR A 81 8.49 -0.86 19.19
CA TYR A 81 9.52 -1.61 19.89
C TYR A 81 9.61 -3.01 19.29
N GLU A 82 10.80 -3.43 18.97
CA GLU A 82 11.11 -4.79 18.55
C GLU A 82 12.23 -5.30 19.44
N SER A 83 12.01 -6.37 20.22
CA SER A 83 13.08 -7.03 20.95
C SER A 83 14.01 -7.79 19.98
N GLY A 84 15.23 -8.09 20.38
CA GLY A 84 15.99 -9.18 19.79
C GLY A 84 15.33 -10.53 20.08
N PHE A 85 16.01 -11.60 19.74
CA PHE A 85 15.63 -12.96 20.11
C PHE A 85 16.52 -13.49 21.22
N THR A 86 15.96 -14.25 22.15
CA THR A 86 16.78 -14.99 23.12
C THR A 86 17.73 -15.95 22.40
N GLN A 87 18.89 -16.18 22.99
CA GLN A 87 19.87 -17.13 22.48
C GLN A 87 19.36 -18.58 22.64
N GLY A 88 20.01 -19.52 21.96
CA GLY A 88 19.68 -20.94 21.96
C GLY A 88 19.04 -21.39 20.64
N THR A 89 18.66 -22.67 20.55
CA THR A 89 18.10 -23.26 19.33
C THR A 89 16.77 -22.61 18.91
N VAL A 90 15.97 -22.19 19.89
CA VAL A 90 14.71 -21.48 19.67
C VAL A 90 14.82 -20.11 20.33
N GLY A 91 14.82 -19.07 19.53
CA GLY A 91 14.76 -17.69 19.99
C GLY A 91 13.33 -17.26 20.25
N PHE A 92 13.12 -16.53 21.36
CA PHE A 92 11.85 -15.88 21.68
C PHE A 92 12.04 -14.36 21.63
N GLY A 93 11.06 -13.65 21.11
CA GLY A 93 11.04 -12.18 21.08
C GLY A 93 9.62 -11.62 21.19
N LEU A 94 9.56 -10.30 21.38
CA LEU A 94 8.32 -9.53 21.49
C LEU A 94 8.41 -8.28 20.62
N ASP A 95 7.30 -7.93 20.01
CA ASP A 95 7.12 -6.62 19.37
C ASP A 95 5.97 -5.88 20.05
N ALA A 96 6.08 -4.57 20.17
CA ALA A 96 5.02 -3.71 20.67
C ALA A 96 4.90 -2.44 19.83
N MET A 97 3.70 -1.91 19.73
CA MET A 97 3.44 -0.65 19.07
C MET A 97 2.43 0.19 19.84
N ALA A 98 2.65 1.50 19.84
CA ALA A 98 1.69 2.47 20.32
C ALA A 98 1.64 3.63 19.32
N MET A 99 0.45 4.02 18.92
CA MET A 99 0.30 5.12 17.97
C MET A 99 -0.91 5.97 18.29
N GLY A 100 -0.79 7.25 17.95
CA GLY A 100 -1.88 8.19 18.13
C GLY A 100 -1.75 9.37 17.17
N SER A 101 -2.89 9.98 16.86
CA SER A 101 -2.93 11.22 16.09
C SER A 101 -3.90 12.20 16.70
N VAL A 102 -3.62 13.49 16.52
CA VAL A 102 -4.48 14.59 16.91
C VAL A 102 -4.76 15.49 15.70
N LYS A 103 -6.01 15.95 15.63
CA LYS A 103 -6.45 16.88 14.60
C LYS A 103 -5.97 18.29 14.93
N LEU A 104 -5.30 18.92 13.99
CA LEU A 104 -4.88 20.32 14.06
C LEU A 104 -5.90 21.24 13.39
N ASP A 105 -6.47 20.79 12.25
CA ASP A 105 -7.50 21.51 11.51
C ASP A 105 -8.44 20.52 10.81
N GLY A 106 -9.71 20.89 10.63
CA GLY A 106 -10.76 20.08 10.01
C GLY A 106 -12.14 20.51 10.50
N GLY A 107 -13.20 20.01 9.87
CA GLY A 107 -14.56 20.35 10.27
C GLY A 107 -15.64 19.58 9.50
N SER A 108 -16.88 19.58 10.03
CA SER A 108 -18.00 18.82 9.47
C SER A 108 -18.29 19.15 8.00
N GLY A 109 -18.12 20.40 7.59
CA GLY A 109 -18.36 20.84 6.21
C GLY A 109 -17.33 20.37 5.19
N ARG A 110 -16.18 19.85 5.61
CA ARG A 110 -15.06 19.46 4.75
C ARG A 110 -14.43 18.12 5.17
N ARG A 111 -15.20 17.28 5.83
CA ARG A 111 -14.79 15.96 6.35
C ARG A 111 -14.64 14.90 5.26
N GLY A 112 -14.02 13.77 5.59
CA GLY A 112 -14.10 12.53 4.79
C GLY A 112 -12.97 12.37 3.78
N ASN A 113 -11.77 12.89 4.06
CA ASN A 113 -10.55 12.61 3.29
C ASN A 113 -9.76 11.38 3.81
N GLY A 114 -10.22 10.76 4.90
CA GLY A 114 -9.62 9.52 5.45
C GLY A 114 -8.49 9.76 6.45
N LEU A 115 -8.18 11.00 6.87
CA LEU A 115 -7.20 11.26 7.92
C LEU A 115 -7.76 10.96 9.31
N PHE A 116 -9.05 11.24 9.54
CA PHE A 116 -9.75 11.01 10.79
C PHE A 116 -11.06 10.27 10.59
N ALA A 117 -11.44 9.47 11.56
CA ALA A 117 -12.79 8.93 11.67
C ALA A 117 -13.82 10.07 11.78
N ILE A 118 -15.06 9.78 11.46
CA ILE A 118 -16.18 10.72 11.58
C ILE A 118 -17.01 10.31 12.81
N ASP A 119 -17.19 11.23 13.73
CA ASP A 119 -18.00 11.02 14.92
C ASP A 119 -19.52 10.99 14.62
N SER A 120 -20.35 10.67 15.60
CA SER A 120 -21.82 10.61 15.47
C SER A 120 -22.46 11.94 15.07
N ASP A 121 -21.81 13.06 15.39
CA ASP A 121 -22.26 14.41 15.05
C ASP A 121 -21.79 14.85 13.66
N GLY A 122 -21.07 13.98 12.96
CA GLY A 122 -20.57 14.23 11.62
C GLY A 122 -19.32 15.10 11.57
N ASN A 123 -18.55 15.19 12.64
CA ASN A 123 -17.27 15.90 12.65
C ASN A 123 -16.09 14.92 12.55
N PRO A 124 -14.95 15.31 11.96
CA PRO A 124 -13.73 14.55 12.10
C PRO A 124 -13.33 14.46 13.59
N GLU A 125 -13.01 13.25 14.04
CA GLU A 125 -12.55 12.99 15.42
C GLU A 125 -11.40 13.92 15.82
N LYS A 126 -11.34 14.32 17.09
CA LYS A 126 -10.28 15.19 17.63
C LYS A 126 -8.96 14.45 17.77
N SER A 127 -9.05 13.17 18.10
CA SER A 127 -7.90 12.28 18.26
C SER A 127 -8.30 10.85 18.01
N GLN A 128 -7.33 10.04 17.59
CA GLN A 128 -7.48 8.60 17.40
C GLN A 128 -6.17 7.91 17.73
N GLY A 129 -6.22 6.64 18.12
CA GLY A 129 -5.01 5.91 18.45
C GLY A 129 -5.26 4.44 18.68
N LYS A 130 -4.21 3.66 18.68
CA LYS A 130 -4.23 2.23 18.93
C LYS A 130 -2.92 1.76 19.53
N ILE A 131 -2.98 0.65 20.25
CA ILE A 131 -1.84 -0.06 20.80
C ILE A 131 -1.90 -1.51 20.34
N GLY A 132 -0.76 -2.15 20.23
CA GLY A 132 -0.69 -3.54 19.82
C GLY A 132 0.63 -4.18 20.12
N GLY A 133 0.69 -5.48 19.89
CA GLY A 133 1.93 -6.24 20.03
C GLY A 133 1.81 -7.65 19.50
N ALA A 134 2.96 -8.29 19.36
CA ALA A 134 3.08 -9.65 18.89
C ALA A 134 4.19 -10.39 19.64
N VAL A 135 4.01 -11.69 19.79
CA VAL A 135 5.08 -12.62 20.20
C VAL A 135 5.72 -13.17 18.94
N LYS A 136 7.03 -13.45 19.02
CA LYS A 136 7.76 -14.03 17.89
C LYS A 136 8.73 -15.10 18.36
N PHE A 137 8.86 -16.12 17.52
CA PHE A 137 9.79 -17.25 17.73
C PHE A 137 10.65 -17.37 16.48
N ARG A 138 11.93 -17.69 16.67
CA ARG A 138 12.86 -17.93 15.57
C ARG A 138 13.59 -19.25 15.76
N VAL A 139 13.63 -20.05 14.72
CA VAL A 139 14.48 -21.24 14.62
C VAL A 139 15.26 -21.10 13.32
N SER A 140 16.57 -21.16 13.38
CA SER A 140 17.43 -20.92 12.22
C SER A 140 17.10 -19.56 11.55
N ASP A 141 16.71 -19.57 10.29
CA ASP A 141 16.27 -18.40 9.51
C ASP A 141 14.75 -18.33 9.32
N THR A 142 14.01 -19.08 10.12
CA THR A 142 12.54 -19.11 10.10
C THR A 142 11.94 -18.42 11.31
N VAL A 143 11.07 -17.42 11.08
CA VAL A 143 10.38 -16.65 12.12
C VAL A 143 8.88 -16.92 12.07
N LEU A 144 8.32 -17.28 13.21
CA LEU A 144 6.87 -17.29 13.47
C LEU A 144 6.51 -16.06 14.31
N LYS A 145 5.57 -15.24 13.85
CA LYS A 145 5.03 -14.09 14.58
C LYS A 145 3.51 -14.27 14.76
N TYR A 146 3.03 -14.02 15.98
CA TYR A 146 1.60 -14.06 16.30
C TYR A 146 1.20 -12.81 17.09
N GLY A 147 0.19 -12.11 16.61
CA GLY A 147 -0.36 -10.92 17.24
C GLY A 147 -0.66 -9.81 16.25
N GLN A 148 -0.65 -8.58 16.76
CA GLN A 148 -0.85 -7.38 15.95
C GLN A 148 0.46 -6.98 15.26
N GLN A 149 0.42 -6.83 13.94
CA GLN A 149 1.60 -6.61 13.12
C GLN A 149 1.29 -5.87 11.82
N PHE A 150 2.32 -5.28 11.23
CA PHE A 150 2.27 -4.77 9.86
C PHE A 150 2.55 -5.91 8.90
N VAL A 151 1.81 -5.94 7.79
CA VAL A 151 1.92 -6.98 6.75
C VAL A 151 2.20 -6.30 5.41
N ALA A 152 3.14 -6.86 4.66
CA ALA A 152 3.51 -6.39 3.33
C ALA A 152 3.46 -7.56 2.34
N SER A 153 2.28 -7.91 1.89
CA SER A 153 2.06 -8.93 0.86
C SER A 153 1.25 -8.33 -0.29
N PRO A 154 1.52 -8.70 -1.56
CA PRO A 154 0.73 -8.18 -2.68
C PRO A 154 -0.72 -8.68 -2.70
N VAL A 155 -1.07 -9.62 -1.84
CA VAL A 155 -2.43 -10.21 -1.75
C VAL A 155 -3.15 -9.91 -0.44
N PHE A 156 -2.46 -9.30 0.52
CA PHE A 156 -2.99 -8.76 1.77
C PHE A 156 -1.91 -7.91 2.45
N ALA A 157 -2.13 -6.62 2.62
CA ALA A 157 -1.17 -5.71 3.23
C ALA A 157 -1.84 -4.72 4.18
N THR A 158 -1.05 -4.09 5.05
CA THR A 158 -1.51 -2.99 5.90
C THR A 158 -1.07 -1.66 5.29
N ASP A 159 -2.02 -0.77 5.07
CA ASP A 159 -1.79 0.54 4.46
C ASP A 159 -1.21 1.55 5.47
N ASP A 160 -0.13 2.26 5.08
CA ASP A 160 0.50 3.36 5.84
C ASP A 160 0.43 4.70 5.06
N SER A 161 -0.61 4.90 4.26
CA SER A 161 -0.77 6.09 3.41
C SER A 161 -1.43 7.29 4.10
N ARG A 162 -1.75 7.19 5.40
CA ARG A 162 -2.40 8.24 6.22
C ARG A 162 -1.64 8.46 7.52
N LEU A 163 -2.21 9.24 8.44
CA LEU A 163 -1.61 9.56 9.74
C LEU A 163 -1.24 8.32 10.55
N LEU A 164 -2.10 7.32 10.63
CA LEU A 164 -1.83 6.06 11.30
C LEU A 164 -1.91 4.90 10.30
N PRO A 165 -1.01 3.92 10.39
CA PRO A 165 -1.10 2.72 9.58
C PRO A 165 -2.24 1.80 10.01
N GLU A 166 -2.67 0.95 9.10
CA GLU A 166 -3.46 -0.23 9.44
C GLU A 166 -2.65 -1.23 10.24
N VAL A 167 -3.32 -2.08 10.99
CA VAL A 167 -2.70 -3.15 11.79
C VAL A 167 -3.50 -4.43 11.62
N ALA A 168 -2.86 -5.48 11.14
CA ALA A 168 -3.46 -6.80 11.02
C ALA A 168 -3.17 -7.64 12.27
N THR A 169 -4.13 -8.50 12.65
CA THR A 169 -3.95 -9.48 13.73
C THR A 169 -4.02 -10.88 13.18
N GLY A 170 -2.98 -11.66 13.45
CA GLY A 170 -2.90 -13.04 12.99
C GLY A 170 -1.53 -13.66 13.18
N THR A 171 -1.32 -14.76 12.49
CA THR A 171 -0.07 -15.50 12.45
C THR A 171 0.62 -15.27 11.11
N LEU A 172 1.92 -15.04 11.14
CA LEU A 172 2.78 -14.97 9.96
C LEU A 172 4.04 -15.80 10.19
N ILE A 173 4.37 -16.66 9.26
CA ILE A 173 5.64 -17.39 9.20
C ILE A 173 6.41 -16.84 8.00
N THR A 174 7.69 -16.52 8.21
CA THR A 174 8.63 -16.15 7.15
C THR A 174 9.88 -17.01 7.27
N SER A 175 10.41 -17.49 6.15
CA SER A 175 11.57 -18.37 6.12
C SER A 175 12.55 -17.94 5.04
N LYS A 176 13.85 -17.89 5.40
CA LYS A 176 14.99 -17.57 4.52
C LYS A 176 16.06 -18.67 4.55
N GLU A 177 15.68 -19.89 4.88
CA GLU A 177 16.57 -21.05 4.97
C GLU A 177 17.31 -21.38 3.67
N ILE A 178 16.74 -20.99 2.55
CA ILE A 178 17.33 -21.20 1.23
C ILE A 178 17.84 -19.86 0.70
N LYS A 179 19.13 -19.79 0.39
CA LYS A 179 19.76 -18.57 -0.11
C LYS A 179 19.02 -18.01 -1.34
N GLY A 180 18.67 -16.74 -1.27
CA GLY A 180 17.95 -16.03 -2.33
C GLY A 180 16.44 -16.30 -2.37
N LEU A 181 15.93 -17.25 -1.57
CA LEU A 181 14.49 -17.56 -1.46
C LEU A 181 13.93 -17.05 -0.12
N GLU A 182 12.87 -16.26 -0.18
CA GLU A 182 12.05 -15.94 0.97
C GLU A 182 10.67 -16.55 0.78
N LEU A 183 10.22 -17.31 1.77
CA LEU A 183 8.88 -17.90 1.82
C LEU A 183 8.08 -17.25 2.92
N SER A 184 6.79 -17.09 2.71
CA SER A 184 5.84 -16.61 3.72
C SER A 184 4.53 -17.37 3.67
N ALA A 185 3.93 -17.57 4.85
CA ALA A 185 2.57 -18.08 5.00
C ALA A 185 1.92 -17.42 6.20
N GLY A 186 0.65 -17.05 6.09
CA GLY A 186 -0.04 -16.37 7.18
C GLY A 186 -1.54 -16.61 7.20
N ARG A 187 -2.14 -16.42 8.38
CA ARG A 187 -3.59 -16.38 8.59
C ARG A 187 -3.93 -15.19 9.45
N PHE A 188 -4.78 -14.31 8.95
CA PHE A 188 -5.21 -13.10 9.64
C PHE A 188 -6.71 -13.13 9.89
N THR A 189 -7.12 -12.64 11.07
CA THR A 189 -8.51 -12.70 11.54
C THR A 189 -9.07 -11.34 11.90
N SER A 190 -8.23 -10.31 11.94
CA SER A 190 -8.65 -8.94 12.24
C SER A 190 -7.78 -7.93 11.50
N LEU A 191 -8.41 -6.80 11.17
CA LEU A 191 -7.74 -5.64 10.60
C LEU A 191 -8.25 -4.37 11.31
N SER A 192 -7.34 -3.60 11.92
CA SER A 192 -7.63 -2.25 12.40
C SER A 192 -7.33 -1.26 11.28
N LYS A 193 -8.35 -0.60 10.74
CA LYS A 193 -8.22 0.37 9.65
C LYS A 193 -7.42 1.60 10.10
N GLN A 194 -6.98 2.45 9.17
CA GLN A 194 -6.20 3.66 9.45
C GLN A 194 -6.89 4.59 10.47
N THR A 195 -8.19 4.76 10.38
CA THR A 195 -9.00 5.55 11.30
C THR A 195 -9.65 4.72 12.43
N GLY A 196 -9.47 3.39 12.42
CA GLY A 196 -9.98 2.49 13.46
C GLY A 196 -9.15 2.57 14.73
N MET A 197 -9.79 2.54 15.89
CA MET A 197 -9.13 2.51 17.19
C MET A 197 -9.19 1.11 17.83
N GLY A 198 -10.02 0.23 17.31
CA GLY A 198 -10.23 -1.11 17.80
C GLY A 198 -9.59 -2.21 16.96
N ARG A 199 -9.87 -3.43 17.38
CA ARG A 199 -9.55 -4.65 16.67
C ARG A 199 -10.85 -5.16 16.02
N ASP A 200 -11.06 -4.82 14.76
CA ASP A 200 -12.25 -5.22 14.03
C ASP A 200 -12.04 -6.59 13.37
N SER A 201 -13.12 -7.36 13.14
CA SER A 201 -13.01 -8.57 12.34
C SER A 201 -12.57 -8.24 10.92
N ILE A 202 -11.92 -9.20 10.24
CA ILE A 202 -11.25 -8.95 8.97
C ILE A 202 -12.19 -8.62 7.81
N GLY A 203 -13.45 -8.97 7.91
CA GLY A 203 -14.39 -8.73 6.84
C GLY A 203 -15.59 -7.93 7.28
N GLY A 204 -15.92 -6.88 6.55
CA GLY A 204 -17.25 -6.28 6.53
C GLY A 204 -18.13 -6.90 5.46
N LEU A 205 -17.78 -8.10 4.96
CA LEU A 205 -18.54 -8.79 3.93
C LEU A 205 -19.84 -9.37 4.51
N PRO A 206 -20.96 -9.32 3.78
CA PRO A 206 -22.23 -9.83 4.25
C PRO A 206 -22.17 -11.35 4.54
N ASP A 207 -22.99 -11.80 5.46
CA ASP A 207 -23.28 -13.22 5.65
C ASP A 207 -24.30 -13.73 4.60
N GLU A 208 -24.61 -15.02 4.67
CA GLU A 208 -25.56 -15.66 3.72
C GLU A 208 -26.94 -15.00 3.71
N ASP A 209 -27.33 -14.32 4.80
CA ASP A 209 -28.62 -13.65 4.94
C ASP A 209 -28.57 -12.17 4.54
N GLY A 210 -27.44 -11.67 4.05
CA GLY A 210 -27.24 -10.25 3.69
C GLY A 210 -27.20 -9.28 4.87
N ASN A 211 -27.17 -9.79 6.10
CA ASN A 211 -27.25 -9.00 7.33
C ASN A 211 -25.90 -8.48 7.84
N GLY A 212 -24.90 -8.42 7.01
CA GLY A 212 -23.61 -7.78 7.25
C GLY A 212 -22.92 -8.10 8.59
N GLY A 213 -21.80 -8.77 8.56
CA GLY A 213 -20.89 -8.74 9.69
C GLY A 213 -20.44 -10.06 10.29
N LYS A 214 -20.91 -11.20 9.81
CA LYS A 214 -20.43 -12.53 10.27
C LYS A 214 -19.85 -13.41 9.17
N GLY A 215 -19.78 -12.92 7.94
CA GLY A 215 -19.40 -13.74 6.81
C GLY A 215 -17.93 -14.13 6.84
N LEU A 216 -17.05 -13.28 6.34
CA LEU A 216 -15.63 -13.55 6.27
C LEU A 216 -14.97 -13.34 7.64
N THR A 217 -14.30 -14.39 8.15
CA THR A 217 -13.64 -14.35 9.47
C THR A 217 -12.12 -14.40 9.40
N SER A 218 -11.55 -14.80 8.26
CA SER A 218 -10.10 -14.88 8.09
C SER A 218 -9.68 -14.86 6.62
N ILE A 219 -8.43 -14.48 6.40
CA ILE A 219 -7.74 -14.62 5.13
C ILE A 219 -6.44 -15.39 5.33
N ASN A 220 -6.18 -16.38 4.48
CA ASN A 220 -4.91 -17.08 4.40
C ASN A 220 -4.07 -16.47 3.29
N ILE A 221 -2.76 -16.32 3.52
CA ILE A 221 -1.82 -15.82 2.51
C ILE A 221 -0.62 -16.74 2.39
N PHE A 222 -0.08 -16.80 1.19
CA PHE A 222 1.16 -17.51 0.85
C PHE A 222 1.99 -16.61 -0.06
N GLY A 223 3.32 -16.63 0.09
CA GLY A 223 4.23 -15.86 -0.72
C GLY A 223 5.56 -16.57 -0.89
N ALA A 224 6.18 -16.35 -2.05
CA ALA A 224 7.54 -16.76 -2.36
C ALA A 224 8.20 -15.66 -3.19
N SER A 225 9.39 -15.24 -2.83
CA SER A 225 10.23 -14.37 -3.66
C SER A 225 11.62 -14.97 -3.83
N TYR A 226 12.16 -14.87 -5.02
CA TYR A 226 13.45 -15.45 -5.36
C TYR A 226 14.33 -14.50 -6.16
N ALA A 227 15.58 -14.37 -5.74
CA ALA A 227 16.62 -13.67 -6.49
C ALA A 227 17.36 -14.69 -7.38
N PHE A 228 16.98 -14.75 -8.65
CA PHE A 228 17.63 -15.63 -9.64
C PHE A 228 19.07 -15.21 -9.91
N THR A 229 19.27 -13.88 -9.95
CA THR A 229 20.57 -13.21 -10.07
C THR A 229 20.50 -11.88 -9.33
N ASP A 230 21.62 -11.15 -9.23
CA ASP A 230 21.66 -9.80 -8.65
C ASP A 230 20.74 -8.80 -9.40
N ASN A 231 20.43 -9.09 -10.65
CA ASN A 231 19.64 -8.22 -11.52
C ASN A 231 18.26 -8.77 -11.91
N PHE A 232 17.94 -10.02 -11.52
CA PHE A 232 16.68 -10.65 -11.85
C PHE A 232 16.03 -11.27 -10.62
N THR A 233 14.84 -10.80 -10.30
CA THR A 233 14.02 -11.28 -9.17
C THR A 233 12.64 -11.66 -9.65
N GLY A 234 11.97 -12.55 -8.92
CA GLY A 234 10.59 -12.89 -9.15
C GLY A 234 9.87 -13.15 -7.84
N ALA A 235 8.56 -12.94 -7.83
CA ALA A 235 7.71 -13.23 -6.70
C ALA A 235 6.39 -13.85 -7.14
N LEU A 236 5.88 -14.73 -6.30
CA LEU A 236 4.53 -15.31 -6.40
C LEU A 236 3.82 -15.10 -5.08
N ALA A 237 2.53 -14.83 -5.11
CA ALA A 237 1.71 -14.81 -3.90
C ALA A 237 0.31 -15.32 -4.20
N ALA A 238 -0.36 -15.81 -3.16
CA ALA A 238 -1.76 -16.20 -3.22
C ALA A 238 -2.47 -15.85 -1.92
N SER A 239 -3.74 -15.50 -2.00
CA SER A 239 -4.62 -15.42 -0.84
C SER A 239 -5.89 -16.24 -1.05
N ASP A 240 -6.44 -16.68 0.05
CA ASP A 240 -7.69 -17.44 0.13
C ASP A 240 -8.55 -16.83 1.25
N ALA A 241 -9.58 -16.13 0.86
CA ALA A 241 -10.64 -15.62 1.72
C ALA A 241 -11.81 -16.61 1.64
N GLU A 242 -11.75 -17.64 2.47
CA GLU A 242 -12.55 -18.84 2.47
C GLU A 242 -14.02 -18.62 2.08
N ASP A 243 -14.48 -19.29 1.01
CA ASP A 243 -15.78 -19.19 0.36
C ASP A 243 -16.07 -17.90 -0.41
N TYR A 244 -15.23 -16.85 -0.33
CA TYR A 244 -15.48 -15.57 -0.97
C TYR A 244 -14.68 -15.36 -2.24
N PHE A 245 -13.34 -15.37 -2.16
CA PHE A 245 -12.46 -15.20 -3.31
C PHE A 245 -11.08 -15.77 -3.10
N LYS A 246 -10.40 -16.06 -4.19
CA LYS A 246 -8.96 -16.34 -4.27
C LYS A 246 -8.28 -15.28 -5.12
N LYS A 247 -7.09 -14.87 -4.69
CA LYS A 247 -6.26 -13.93 -5.44
C LYS A 247 -4.87 -14.54 -5.63
N TYR A 248 -4.35 -14.42 -6.83
CA TYR A 248 -3.02 -14.85 -7.21
C TYR A 248 -2.24 -13.66 -7.74
N TYR A 249 -0.96 -13.64 -7.48
CA TYR A 249 -0.05 -12.59 -7.92
C TYR A 249 1.25 -13.16 -8.43
N VAL A 250 1.79 -12.50 -9.47
CA VAL A 250 3.12 -12.74 -10.01
C VAL A 250 3.85 -11.43 -10.24
N ASN A 251 5.14 -11.38 -9.91
CA ASN A 251 6.04 -10.30 -10.30
C ASN A 251 7.31 -10.86 -10.90
N LEU A 252 7.81 -10.19 -11.93
CA LEU A 252 9.15 -10.39 -12.50
C LEU A 252 9.79 -9.02 -12.63
N ASN A 253 10.98 -8.84 -12.06
CA ASN A 253 11.74 -7.60 -12.15
C ASN A 253 13.16 -7.87 -12.66
N TYR A 254 13.52 -7.22 -13.76
CA TYR A 254 14.82 -7.35 -14.38
C TYR A 254 15.48 -5.99 -14.60
N THR A 255 16.73 -5.84 -14.16
CA THR A 255 17.53 -4.65 -14.38
C THR A 255 18.70 -5.00 -15.29
N LEU A 256 18.75 -4.41 -16.47
CA LEU A 256 19.87 -4.47 -17.40
C LEU A 256 20.81 -3.28 -17.08
N PRO A 257 21.97 -3.51 -16.47
CA PRO A 257 22.98 -2.48 -16.34
C PRO A 257 23.62 -2.23 -17.71
N ILE A 258 23.69 -0.97 -18.15
CA ILE A 258 24.32 -0.59 -19.42
C ILE A 258 25.75 -0.12 -19.15
N ASN A 259 25.89 0.76 -18.13
CA ASN A 259 27.18 1.21 -17.59
C ASN A 259 26.95 1.77 -16.16
N ASP A 260 27.96 2.42 -15.56
CA ASP A 260 27.90 2.91 -14.17
C ASP A 260 26.77 3.94 -13.94
N ASP A 261 26.39 4.70 -14.97
CA ASP A 261 25.40 5.78 -14.89
C ASP A 261 24.07 5.44 -15.58
N GLN A 262 23.98 4.30 -16.26
CA GLN A 262 22.82 3.93 -17.07
C GLN A 262 22.34 2.52 -16.80
N SER A 263 21.03 2.40 -16.67
CA SER A 263 20.37 1.10 -16.58
C SER A 263 18.97 1.14 -17.18
N LEU A 264 18.50 -0.02 -17.60
CA LEU A 264 17.12 -0.23 -18.04
C LEU A 264 16.48 -1.28 -17.13
N ASN A 265 15.38 -0.91 -16.48
CA ASN A 265 14.63 -1.81 -15.61
C ASN A 265 13.28 -2.15 -16.23
N PHE A 266 12.92 -3.41 -16.17
CA PHE A 266 11.60 -3.92 -16.54
C PHE A 266 10.93 -4.51 -15.30
N ASP A 267 9.66 -4.13 -15.07
CA ASP A 267 8.86 -4.61 -13.95
C ASP A 267 7.49 -5.07 -14.46
N LEU A 268 7.24 -6.36 -14.39
CA LEU A 268 5.99 -7.02 -14.75
C LEU A 268 5.25 -7.42 -13.47
N ASN A 269 4.01 -7.02 -13.37
CA ASN A 269 3.11 -7.41 -12.29
C ASN A 269 1.82 -7.97 -12.87
N GLY A 270 1.27 -9.02 -12.25
CA GLY A 270 0.02 -9.62 -12.67
C GLY A 270 -0.80 -10.16 -11.51
N TYR A 271 -2.10 -9.93 -11.57
CA TYR A 271 -3.09 -10.45 -10.64
C TYR A 271 -4.14 -11.26 -11.38
N HIS A 272 -4.61 -12.31 -10.75
CA HIS A 272 -5.86 -12.99 -11.08
C HIS A 272 -6.69 -13.11 -9.80
N THR A 273 -7.90 -12.57 -9.82
CA THR A 273 -8.84 -12.65 -8.69
C THR A 273 -10.10 -13.37 -9.15
N LYS A 274 -10.51 -14.38 -8.42
CA LYS A 274 -11.69 -15.18 -8.74
C LYS A 274 -12.58 -15.35 -7.51
N GLY A 275 -13.88 -15.04 -7.67
CA GLY A 275 -14.92 -15.32 -6.71
C GLY A 275 -15.12 -16.82 -6.51
N GLU A 276 -15.52 -17.21 -5.31
CA GLU A 276 -15.88 -18.57 -4.94
C GLU A 276 -17.40 -18.66 -4.69
N LYS A 277 -17.83 -19.60 -3.88
CA LYS A 277 -19.23 -19.90 -3.57
C LYS A 277 -20.08 -18.69 -3.13
N ARG A 278 -19.45 -17.73 -2.44
CA ARG A 278 -20.05 -16.45 -2.03
C ARG A 278 -19.44 -15.26 -2.76
N GLY A 279 -18.86 -15.49 -3.93
CA GLY A 279 -18.20 -14.46 -4.71
C GLY A 279 -19.14 -13.38 -5.23
N ASP A 280 -20.42 -13.70 -5.34
CA ASP A 280 -21.51 -12.78 -5.65
C ASP A 280 -21.76 -11.71 -4.57
N LEU A 281 -21.32 -11.96 -3.34
CA LEU A 281 -21.43 -11.01 -2.22
C LEU A 281 -20.29 -9.99 -2.18
N VAL A 282 -19.28 -10.12 -3.02
CA VAL A 282 -18.18 -9.17 -3.14
C VAL A 282 -18.28 -8.41 -4.45
N SER A 283 -18.21 -7.09 -4.37
CA SER A 283 -18.24 -6.21 -5.53
C SER A 283 -16.90 -5.51 -5.70
N ALA A 284 -16.46 -5.34 -6.94
CA ALA A 284 -15.30 -4.54 -7.26
C ALA A 284 -15.63 -3.03 -7.21
N ILE A 285 -14.63 -2.20 -6.93
CA ILE A 285 -14.78 -0.74 -6.98
C ILE A 285 -15.12 -0.32 -8.41
N GLY A 286 -16.11 0.54 -8.54
CA GLY A 286 -16.54 1.05 -9.84
C GLY A 286 -17.29 0.03 -10.70
N ASP A 287 -17.60 -1.12 -10.14
CA ASP A 287 -18.46 -2.08 -10.78
C ASP A 287 -19.93 -1.64 -10.61
N GLU A 288 -20.49 -1.04 -11.65
CA GLU A 288 -21.93 -0.91 -11.79
C GLU A 288 -22.45 -2.26 -12.33
N SER A 289 -22.30 -3.34 -11.54
CA SER A 289 -22.81 -4.64 -11.92
C SER A 289 -24.32 -4.52 -12.23
N ASP A 290 -24.73 -5.12 -13.34
CA ASP A 290 -26.12 -5.45 -13.54
C ASP A 290 -26.59 -6.19 -12.27
N GLU A 291 -27.62 -5.69 -11.60
CA GLU A 291 -28.19 -6.31 -10.38
C GLU A 291 -28.60 -7.78 -10.57
N ASN A 292 -28.51 -8.29 -11.79
CA ASN A 292 -28.73 -9.67 -12.20
C ASN A 292 -27.41 -10.43 -12.49
N ASP A 293 -26.22 -9.82 -12.30
CA ASP A 293 -24.96 -10.51 -12.53
C ASP A 293 -24.53 -11.31 -11.28
N THR A 294 -24.85 -12.59 -11.29
CA THR A 294 -24.54 -13.53 -10.21
C THR A 294 -23.16 -14.21 -10.36
N ARG A 295 -22.31 -13.73 -11.29
CA ARG A 295 -21.03 -14.40 -11.62
C ARG A 295 -19.93 -14.18 -10.60
N GLY A 296 -20.09 -13.18 -9.70
CA GLY A 296 -19.06 -12.84 -8.73
C GLY A 296 -17.82 -12.19 -9.37
N VAL A 297 -16.73 -12.09 -8.60
CA VAL A 297 -15.48 -11.48 -9.07
C VAL A 297 -14.71 -12.44 -9.99
N ASP A 298 -14.42 -12.01 -11.22
CA ASP A 298 -13.43 -12.66 -12.11
C ASP A 298 -12.68 -11.57 -12.87
N ASN A 299 -11.45 -11.29 -12.45
CA ASN A 299 -10.64 -10.21 -12.99
C ASN A 299 -9.17 -10.61 -13.13
N ASN A 300 -8.59 -10.20 -14.24
CA ASN A 300 -7.16 -10.23 -14.51
C ASN A 300 -6.65 -8.80 -14.63
N LEU A 301 -5.66 -8.44 -13.81
CA LEU A 301 -5.00 -7.15 -13.84
C LEU A 301 -3.50 -7.36 -14.04
N TRP A 302 -2.89 -6.72 -15.04
CA TRP A 302 -1.46 -6.79 -15.23
C TRP A 302 -0.87 -5.45 -15.68
N SER A 303 0.39 -5.24 -15.39
CA SER A 303 1.14 -4.08 -15.82
C SER A 303 2.58 -4.43 -16.19
N LEU A 304 3.12 -3.72 -17.16
CA LEU A 304 4.55 -3.75 -17.53
C LEU A 304 5.08 -2.32 -17.55
N ALA A 305 6.12 -2.07 -16.77
CA ALA A 305 6.85 -0.82 -16.76
C ALA A 305 8.25 -1.01 -17.32
N ALA A 306 8.72 -0.07 -18.12
CA ALA A 306 10.11 0.05 -18.58
C ALA A 306 10.65 1.40 -18.11
N ALA A 307 11.74 1.38 -17.33
CA ALA A 307 12.35 2.55 -16.74
C ALA A 307 13.83 2.68 -17.14
N TYR A 308 14.17 3.75 -17.85
CA TYR A 308 15.53 4.11 -18.21
C TYR A 308 16.10 5.11 -17.22
N SER A 309 17.19 4.75 -16.57
CA SER A 309 17.94 5.61 -15.65
C SER A 309 19.20 6.14 -16.35
N LEU A 310 19.43 7.46 -16.25
CA LEU A 310 20.59 8.17 -16.78
C LEU A 310 21.08 9.19 -15.75
N GLY A 311 22.07 8.83 -14.96
CA GLY A 311 22.62 9.65 -13.89
C GLY A 311 21.52 10.12 -12.90
N ALA A 312 21.20 11.40 -12.91
CA ALA A 312 20.16 12.00 -12.05
C ALA A 312 18.73 11.78 -12.54
N HIS A 313 18.55 11.33 -13.78
CA HIS A 313 17.27 11.28 -14.48
C HIS A 313 16.75 9.85 -14.57
N LYS A 314 15.43 9.68 -14.44
CA LYS A 314 14.77 8.41 -14.71
C LYS A 314 13.48 8.66 -15.50
N PHE A 315 13.35 8.00 -16.62
CA PHE A 315 12.18 8.03 -17.49
C PHE A 315 11.48 6.68 -17.42
N THR A 316 10.17 6.68 -17.18
CA THR A 316 9.39 5.44 -17.11
C THR A 316 8.21 5.55 -18.06
N VAL A 317 7.99 4.48 -18.83
CA VAL A 317 6.74 4.26 -19.58
C VAL A 317 6.14 2.97 -19.03
N ALA A 318 4.83 2.95 -18.81
CA ALA A 318 4.14 1.75 -18.38
C ALA A 318 2.82 1.58 -19.11
N TYR A 319 2.43 0.31 -19.27
CA TYR A 319 1.13 -0.11 -19.74
C TYR A 319 0.50 -1.02 -18.70
N GLN A 320 -0.80 -0.85 -18.48
CA GLN A 320 -1.59 -1.67 -17.57
C GLN A 320 -2.93 -2.00 -18.23
N GLN A 321 -3.44 -3.20 -17.93
CA GLN A 321 -4.74 -3.64 -18.40
C GLN A 321 -5.46 -4.42 -17.30
N SER A 322 -6.72 -4.04 -17.07
CA SER A 322 -7.72 -4.80 -16.33
C SER A 322 -8.63 -5.50 -17.33
N SER A 323 -8.98 -6.75 -17.12
CA SER A 323 -9.86 -7.52 -18.00
C SER A 323 -10.62 -8.59 -17.22
N GLY A 324 -11.81 -8.93 -17.70
CA GLY A 324 -12.68 -9.91 -17.06
C GLY A 324 -14.10 -9.40 -16.85
N ASP A 325 -14.85 -10.10 -16.03
CA ASP A 325 -16.27 -9.80 -15.84
C ASP A 325 -16.49 -8.54 -14.97
N ASN A 326 -15.50 -8.17 -14.14
CA ASN A 326 -15.59 -7.06 -13.19
C ASN A 326 -14.33 -6.17 -13.24
N ALA A 327 -14.39 -5.01 -12.56
CA ALA A 327 -13.22 -4.24 -12.17
C ALA A 327 -12.37 -5.02 -11.15
N TYR A 328 -11.11 -4.58 -10.91
CA TYR A 328 -10.25 -5.22 -9.92
C TYR A 328 -10.84 -5.14 -8.51
N TYR A 329 -10.82 -6.25 -7.79
CA TYR A 329 -11.25 -6.33 -6.41
C TYR A 329 -10.06 -6.31 -5.46
N TYR A 330 -9.99 -5.29 -4.59
CA TYR A 330 -8.85 -5.10 -3.68
C TYR A 330 -8.74 -6.20 -2.61
N GLY A 331 -9.85 -6.72 -2.15
CA GLY A 331 -9.88 -7.68 -1.06
C GLY A 331 -10.41 -7.07 0.23
N VAL A 332 -9.87 -7.50 1.36
CA VAL A 332 -10.38 -7.14 2.69
C VAL A 332 -9.55 -6.08 3.42
N ASP A 333 -8.46 -5.65 2.84
CA ASP A 333 -7.49 -4.69 3.36
C ASP A 333 -7.52 -3.33 2.63
N GLY A 334 -8.64 -3.01 2.00
CA GLY A 334 -8.78 -1.77 1.26
C GLY A 334 -7.81 -1.68 0.08
N ASN A 335 -7.12 -0.56 -0.09
CA ASN A 335 -6.29 -0.26 -1.25
C ASN A 335 -4.83 -0.75 -1.12
N SER A 336 -4.48 -1.46 -0.07
CA SER A 336 -3.08 -1.85 0.22
C SER A 336 -2.56 -2.98 -0.68
N THR A 337 -3.45 -3.78 -1.28
CA THR A 337 -3.11 -4.97 -2.06
C THR A 337 -3.05 -4.71 -3.56
N ILE A 338 -2.47 -3.61 -3.99
CA ILE A 338 -2.34 -3.34 -5.42
C ILE A 338 -0.92 -2.92 -5.78
N PHE A 339 -0.19 -3.83 -6.44
CA PHE A 339 1.20 -3.63 -6.83
C PHE A 339 1.32 -3.64 -8.34
N VAL A 340 0.79 -2.60 -8.98
CA VAL A 340 0.83 -2.40 -10.43
C VAL A 340 1.38 -1.01 -10.78
N ALA A 341 1.84 -0.84 -12.00
CA ALA A 341 2.57 0.34 -12.42
C ALA A 341 1.74 1.62 -12.38
N ASN A 342 0.44 1.54 -12.69
CA ASN A 342 -0.45 2.69 -12.79
C ASN A 342 -1.30 2.94 -11.53
N SER A 343 -1.04 2.20 -10.43
CA SER A 343 -1.55 2.60 -9.12
C SER A 343 -0.86 3.88 -8.66
N ILE A 344 -1.62 4.98 -8.55
CA ILE A 344 -1.04 6.30 -8.33
C ILE A 344 -1.71 7.06 -7.17
N GLN A 345 -1.82 8.39 -7.20
CA GLN A 345 -2.25 9.12 -6.00
C GLN A 345 -3.76 9.04 -5.74
N ILE A 346 -4.56 9.04 -6.80
CA ILE A 346 -6.02 9.03 -6.72
C ILE A 346 -6.56 7.75 -7.36
N SER A 347 -6.28 7.49 -8.64
CA SER A 347 -6.75 6.30 -9.34
C SER A 347 -5.67 5.21 -9.43
N ASP A 348 -6.14 3.97 -9.49
CA ASP A 348 -5.30 2.79 -9.77
C ASP A 348 -5.52 2.26 -11.19
N PHE A 349 -6.40 2.89 -11.98
CA PHE A 349 -6.69 2.52 -13.37
C PHE A 349 -7.07 1.04 -13.50
N VAL A 350 -8.09 0.65 -12.76
CA VAL A 350 -8.52 -0.75 -12.58
C VAL A 350 -9.97 -1.00 -12.96
N GLY A 351 -10.57 -0.08 -13.69
CA GLY A 351 -11.93 -0.22 -14.20
C GLY A 351 -12.09 -1.49 -15.07
N ARG A 352 -13.31 -1.97 -15.21
CA ARG A 352 -13.62 -3.16 -16.03
C ARG A 352 -13.15 -2.94 -17.49
N GLU A 353 -12.33 -3.85 -18.02
CA GLU A 353 -11.75 -3.81 -19.37
C GLU A 353 -10.84 -2.59 -19.64
N GLU A 354 -10.45 -1.87 -18.61
CA GLU A 354 -9.62 -0.67 -18.73
C GLU A 354 -8.22 -0.98 -19.25
N LYS A 355 -7.74 -0.09 -20.10
CA LYS A 355 -6.38 -0.04 -20.63
C LYS A 355 -5.77 1.30 -20.31
N SER A 356 -4.61 1.33 -19.69
CA SER A 356 -3.97 2.58 -19.28
C SER A 356 -2.49 2.65 -19.62
N TRP A 357 -2.03 3.87 -19.91
CA TRP A 357 -0.65 4.21 -20.23
C TRP A 357 -0.11 5.25 -19.26
N GLN A 358 1.14 5.09 -18.85
CA GLN A 358 1.86 6.04 -18.02
C GLN A 358 3.11 6.55 -18.73
N ALA A 359 3.37 7.87 -18.59
CA ALA A 359 4.65 8.49 -18.79
C ALA A 359 5.08 9.18 -17.48
N ARG A 360 6.30 8.90 -17.02
CA ARG A 360 6.83 9.42 -15.75
C ARG A 360 8.27 9.88 -15.90
N TYR A 361 8.59 10.97 -15.22
CA TYR A 361 9.94 11.48 -15.08
C TYR A 361 10.27 11.72 -13.61
N ASP A 362 11.44 11.25 -13.18
CA ASP A 362 12.01 11.48 -11.86
C ASP A 362 13.37 12.17 -11.98
N LEU A 363 13.64 13.14 -11.10
CA LEU A 363 14.88 13.88 -11.03
C LEU A 363 15.44 13.85 -9.61
N ASN A 364 16.71 13.43 -9.46
CA ASN A 364 17.44 13.47 -8.21
C ASN A 364 18.47 14.61 -8.25
N MET A 365 18.32 15.57 -7.37
CA MET A 365 19.15 16.79 -7.35
C MET A 365 20.54 16.62 -6.72
N LYS A 366 20.91 15.41 -6.29
CA LYS A 366 22.20 15.15 -5.64
C LYS A 366 23.40 15.57 -6.51
N THR A 367 23.37 15.24 -7.81
CA THR A 367 24.44 15.61 -8.77
C THR A 367 24.46 17.11 -9.10
N TYR A 368 23.38 17.83 -8.77
CA TYR A 368 23.24 19.27 -8.93
C TYR A 368 23.55 20.05 -7.64
N GLY A 369 24.16 19.39 -6.64
CA GLY A 369 24.60 20.01 -5.40
C GLY A 369 23.52 20.15 -4.32
N VAL A 370 22.33 19.57 -4.52
CA VAL A 370 21.24 19.58 -3.53
C VAL A 370 20.86 18.14 -3.14
N PRO A 371 21.71 17.45 -2.37
CA PRO A 371 21.41 16.09 -1.92
C PRO A 371 20.15 16.06 -1.06
N GLY A 372 19.33 15.03 -1.23
CA GLY A 372 18.06 14.88 -0.53
C GLY A 372 16.86 15.51 -1.23
N LEU A 373 17.07 16.41 -2.20
CA LEU A 373 15.98 16.97 -3.01
C LEU A 373 15.69 16.09 -4.23
N SER A 374 14.42 15.78 -4.46
CA SER A 374 13.96 15.07 -5.65
C SER A 374 12.62 15.61 -6.13
N PHE A 375 12.39 15.46 -7.44
CA PHE A 375 11.14 15.80 -8.10
C PHE A 375 10.62 14.62 -8.89
N MET A 376 9.30 14.53 -9.03
CA MET A 376 8.63 13.58 -9.88
C MET A 376 7.46 14.25 -10.58
N THR A 377 7.25 13.93 -11.84
CA THR A 377 5.98 14.19 -12.54
C THR A 377 5.58 12.97 -13.34
N ARG A 378 4.28 12.70 -13.41
CA ARG A 378 3.73 11.62 -14.23
C ARG A 378 2.35 11.98 -14.74
N TYR A 379 2.01 11.39 -15.87
CA TYR A 379 0.69 11.42 -16.44
C TYR A 379 0.25 10.01 -16.78
N VAL A 380 -0.96 9.66 -16.36
CA VAL A 380 -1.60 8.39 -16.68
C VAL A 380 -2.92 8.69 -17.35
N MET A 381 -3.25 7.93 -18.38
CA MET A 381 -4.54 7.96 -19.06
C MET A 381 -5.07 6.54 -19.23
N GLY A 382 -6.36 6.35 -18.94
CA GLY A 382 -7.11 5.10 -19.10
C GLY A 382 -8.29 5.29 -20.01
N ASP A 383 -8.57 4.26 -20.80
CA ASP A 383 -9.73 4.19 -21.69
C ASP A 383 -10.31 2.77 -21.78
N ASN A 384 -11.29 2.57 -22.64
CA ASN A 384 -11.96 1.28 -22.84
C ASN A 384 -12.71 0.75 -21.62
N ILE A 385 -12.99 1.59 -20.60
CA ILE A 385 -13.71 1.16 -19.41
C ILE A 385 -15.14 0.83 -19.78
N LYS A 386 -15.57 -0.40 -19.47
CA LYS A 386 -16.94 -0.86 -19.70
C LYS A 386 -17.84 -0.35 -18.59
N THR A 387 -18.86 0.39 -18.98
CA THR A 387 -19.91 0.89 -18.10
C THR A 387 -21.24 0.26 -18.48
N ASN A 388 -22.19 0.22 -17.56
CA ASN A 388 -23.48 -0.41 -17.79
C ASN A 388 -24.42 0.52 -18.61
N GLY A 389 -24.14 0.61 -19.91
CA GLY A 389 -25.00 1.34 -20.86
C GLY A 389 -24.73 2.86 -20.95
N LEU A 390 -23.77 3.41 -20.21
CA LEU A 390 -23.45 4.84 -20.24
C LEU A 390 -22.41 5.22 -21.31
N GLY A 391 -21.91 4.25 -22.07
CA GLY A 391 -20.87 4.44 -23.08
C GLY A 391 -19.50 4.03 -22.57
N GLU A 392 -18.43 4.37 -23.32
CA GLU A 392 -17.05 4.06 -22.95
C GLU A 392 -16.56 5.02 -21.87
N GLY A 393 -16.13 4.47 -20.72
CA GLY A 393 -15.50 5.22 -19.65
C GLY A 393 -14.06 5.56 -19.98
N LYS A 394 -13.60 6.74 -19.50
CA LYS A 394 -12.22 7.23 -19.64
C LYS A 394 -11.85 8.00 -18.39
N GLU A 395 -10.58 7.85 -17.98
CA GLU A 395 -10.02 8.64 -16.88
C GLU A 395 -8.58 9.04 -17.17
N ASN A 396 -8.12 10.07 -16.47
CA ASN A 396 -6.73 10.48 -16.50
C ASN A 396 -6.31 11.15 -15.20
N GLU A 397 -5.04 11.06 -14.89
CA GLU A 397 -4.46 11.70 -13.72
C GLU A 397 -3.06 12.23 -14.01
N TRP A 398 -2.84 13.50 -13.64
CA TRP A 398 -1.52 14.09 -13.61
C TRP A 398 -1.05 14.26 -12.18
N ASN A 399 0.21 13.87 -11.90
CA ASN A 399 0.83 14.06 -10.59
C ASN A 399 2.12 14.90 -10.70
N ALA A 400 2.35 15.68 -9.67
CA ALA A 400 3.63 16.32 -9.39
C ALA A 400 4.00 16.11 -7.92
N GLU A 401 5.27 15.84 -7.67
CA GLU A 401 5.80 15.63 -6.31
C GLU A 401 7.15 16.31 -6.17
N SER A 402 7.39 16.94 -5.01
CA SER A 402 8.71 17.31 -4.55
C SER A 402 8.94 16.72 -3.17
N LYS A 403 10.15 16.20 -2.94
CA LYS A 403 10.56 15.65 -1.64
C LYS A 403 11.94 16.17 -1.30
N TYR A 404 12.10 16.65 -0.06
CA TYR A 404 13.39 16.99 0.52
C TYR A 404 13.61 16.24 1.81
N VAL A 405 14.79 15.65 1.97
CA VAL A 405 15.23 14.94 3.18
C VAL A 405 16.48 15.62 3.69
N ILE A 406 16.47 16.08 4.94
CA ILE A 406 17.65 16.67 5.59
C ILE A 406 18.73 15.60 5.74
N GLN A 407 19.92 15.88 5.24
CA GLN A 407 20.99 14.88 5.13
C GLN A 407 21.88 14.80 6.36
N GLU A 408 21.99 15.87 7.14
CA GLU A 408 22.94 16.02 8.22
C GLU A 408 22.36 16.85 9.37
N GLY A 409 23.08 16.87 10.52
CA GLY A 409 22.72 17.68 11.68
C GLY A 409 21.63 17.07 12.56
N PRO A 410 21.14 17.83 13.56
CA PRO A 410 20.18 17.33 14.55
C PRO A 410 18.82 16.91 13.97
N ALA A 411 18.46 17.44 12.78
CA ALA A 411 17.23 17.12 12.08
C ALA A 411 17.47 16.15 10.90
N LYS A 412 18.58 15.41 10.88
CA LYS A 412 18.84 14.40 9.86
C LYS A 412 17.65 13.46 9.72
N ASP A 413 17.32 13.09 8.47
CA ASP A 413 16.18 12.24 8.09
C ASP A 413 14.79 12.89 8.23
N LEU A 414 14.67 14.14 8.75
CA LEU A 414 13.44 14.91 8.64
C LEU A 414 13.15 15.17 7.16
N SER A 415 11.95 14.82 6.72
CA SER A 415 11.55 14.95 5.32
C SER A 415 10.30 15.80 5.15
N PHE A 416 10.28 16.53 4.04
CA PHE A 416 9.15 17.33 3.57
C PHE A 416 8.75 16.80 2.20
N ARG A 417 7.47 16.51 2.01
CA ARG A 417 6.93 15.96 0.77
C ARG A 417 5.67 16.70 0.40
N LEU A 418 5.71 17.39 -0.74
CA LEU A 418 4.54 18.01 -1.35
C LEU A 418 4.10 17.16 -2.53
N ARG A 419 2.83 16.78 -2.54
CA ARG A 419 2.19 16.00 -3.61
C ARG A 419 1.00 16.77 -4.15
N TYR A 420 0.85 16.74 -5.44
CA TYR A 420 -0.33 17.26 -6.13
C TYR A 420 -0.80 16.25 -7.18
N ALA A 421 -2.10 16.04 -7.23
CA ALA A 421 -2.75 15.25 -8.25
C ALA A 421 -3.92 16.00 -8.85
N MET A 422 -4.13 15.82 -10.15
CA MET A 422 -5.30 16.31 -10.89
C MET A 422 -5.93 15.11 -11.60
N TYR A 423 -7.08 14.67 -11.10
CA TYR A 423 -7.84 13.55 -11.64
C TYR A 423 -9.07 14.05 -12.39
N ARG A 424 -9.33 13.46 -13.55
CA ARG A 424 -10.50 13.73 -14.39
C ARG A 424 -11.02 12.43 -15.01
N SER A 425 -12.34 12.33 -15.07
CA SER A 425 -13.05 11.25 -15.78
C SER A 425 -14.09 11.82 -16.74
N ASN A 426 -14.56 11.04 -17.68
CA ASN A 426 -15.66 11.45 -18.53
C ASN A 426 -17.01 11.16 -17.86
N GLY A 427 -18.11 11.72 -18.43
CA GLY A 427 -19.45 11.57 -17.85
C GLY A 427 -19.99 10.12 -17.86
N ALA A 428 -19.37 9.21 -18.59
CA ALA A 428 -19.71 7.80 -18.60
C ALA A 428 -19.05 7.02 -17.44
N TYR A 429 -18.01 7.56 -16.81
CA TYR A 429 -17.28 6.87 -15.75
C TYR A 429 -17.04 7.80 -14.56
N SER A 430 -17.70 7.51 -13.45
CA SER A 430 -17.50 8.17 -12.17
C SER A 430 -17.21 7.18 -11.03
N GLY A 431 -17.04 5.91 -11.39
CA GLY A 431 -17.01 4.79 -10.43
C GLY A 431 -15.81 4.80 -9.51
N TYR A 432 -14.63 5.24 -9.97
CA TYR A 432 -13.45 5.27 -9.10
C TYR A 432 -13.43 6.52 -8.22
N SER A 433 -13.54 7.69 -8.80
CA SER A 433 -13.57 8.98 -8.09
C SER A 433 -14.28 10.04 -8.91
N ALA A 434 -14.90 10.99 -8.23
CA ALA A 434 -15.32 12.22 -8.88
C ALA A 434 -14.09 13.08 -9.24
N ASP A 435 -14.22 13.91 -10.29
CA ASP A 435 -13.19 14.87 -10.69
C ASP A 435 -12.70 15.71 -9.51
N ASN A 436 -11.41 15.67 -9.24
CA ASN A 436 -10.84 16.40 -8.12
C ASN A 436 -9.37 16.78 -8.32
N ASN A 437 -8.91 17.69 -7.48
CA ASN A 437 -7.50 17.99 -7.27
C ASN A 437 -7.14 17.62 -5.84
N ASP A 438 -6.11 16.81 -5.65
CA ASP A 438 -5.64 16.36 -4.33
C ASP A 438 -4.26 16.96 -4.04
N THR A 439 -4.19 17.76 -2.98
CA THR A 439 -2.94 18.37 -2.49
C THR A 439 -2.62 17.78 -1.13
N ARG A 440 -1.39 17.28 -0.96
CA ARG A 440 -0.89 16.75 0.31
C ARG A 440 0.46 17.35 0.65
N LEU A 441 0.59 17.84 1.89
CA LEU A 441 1.88 18.16 2.51
C LEU A 441 2.12 17.16 3.63
N ILE A 442 3.21 16.41 3.52
CA ILE A 442 3.58 15.38 4.47
C ILE A 442 4.95 15.74 5.04
N VAL A 443 5.04 15.84 6.35
CA VAL A 443 6.30 16.02 7.08
C VAL A 443 6.51 14.79 7.95
N GLU A 444 7.65 14.11 7.78
CA GLU A 444 7.97 12.90 8.53
C GLU A 444 9.34 13.01 9.18
N TYR A 445 9.41 12.59 10.44
CA TYR A 445 10.65 12.52 11.20
C TYR A 445 10.77 11.15 11.89
N PRO A 446 11.57 10.23 11.35
CA PRO A 446 11.90 8.97 12.01
C PRO A 446 13.05 9.21 12.99
N LEU A 447 12.90 8.72 14.23
CA LEU A 447 13.93 8.70 15.25
C LEU A 447 14.22 7.27 15.68
N ASN A 448 15.47 6.87 15.66
CA ASN A 448 15.92 5.66 16.31
C ASN A 448 16.31 6.05 17.74
N ILE A 449 15.64 5.48 18.74
CA ILE A 449 15.87 5.78 20.16
C ILE A 449 16.83 4.77 20.76
N LEU A 450 16.75 3.49 20.29
CA LEU A 450 17.64 2.37 20.64
C LEU A 450 18.11 1.68 19.38
#